data_fce7f65a7c99c8b360dfe817cbcb4107
#
_entry.id   fce7f65a7c99c8b360dfe817cbcb4107
#
_cell.length_a   1.000
_cell.length_b   1.000
_cell.length_c   1.000
_cell.angle_alpha   90.00
_cell.angle_beta   90.00
_cell.angle_gamma   90.00
#
_symmetry.space_group_name_H-M   'P 1'
#
loop_
_entity.id
_entity.type
_entity.pdbx_description
1 polymer ?
#
loop_
_entity_poly.entity_id
_entity_poly.type
_entity_poly.pdbx_seq_one_letter_code
_entity_poly.pdbx_strand_id
1 'polypeptide(L)' 'MKIINNLKGIRTQRKIAQKQLAMDTGYDPRTIRRVELGEYCPSAEFMFEMSDYFGVPIEEIFALDKSTEAVQRGN' A
#
# COMPACT_ATOMS: atom_id res chain seq x y z
N MET A 1 14.62 4.97 -4.50
CA MET A 1 13.67 5.10 -3.38
C MET A 1 12.44 4.26 -3.67
N LYS A 2 11.96 3.54 -2.70
CA LYS A 2 10.91 2.56 -2.90
C LYS A 2 9.76 2.80 -1.93
N ILE A 3 8.55 2.59 -2.41
CA ILE A 3 7.37 2.63 -1.54
C ILE A 3 7.12 1.22 -1.01
N ILE A 4 7.06 1.11 0.30
CA ILE A 4 6.65 -0.13 0.96
C ILE A 4 5.27 0.09 1.55
N ASN A 5 4.57 -1.00 1.81
CA ASN A 5 3.21 -0.87 2.32
C ASN A 5 2.85 -1.97 3.30
N ASN A 6 1.84 -1.67 4.11
CA ASN A 6 1.22 -2.61 5.03
C ASN A 6 -0.24 -2.85 4.64
N LEU A 7 -0.52 -2.79 3.36
CA LEU A 7 -1.89 -2.91 2.87
C LEU A 7 -2.49 -4.27 3.23
N LYS A 8 -1.73 -5.34 3.01
CA LYS A 8 -2.21 -6.67 3.37
C LYS A 8 -2.47 -6.79 4.87
N GLY A 9 -1.58 -6.23 5.69
CA GLY A 9 -1.73 -6.29 7.14
C GLY A 9 -3.01 -5.62 7.61
N ILE A 10 -3.25 -4.39 7.12
CA ILE A 10 -4.43 -3.65 7.54
C ILE A 10 -5.70 -4.31 7.02
N ARG A 11 -5.65 -4.83 5.79
CA ARG A 11 -6.78 -5.51 5.19
C ARG A 11 -7.15 -6.78 5.96
N THR A 12 -6.15 -7.63 6.24
CA THR A 12 -6.40 -8.88 6.93
C THR A 12 -6.82 -8.66 8.38
N GLN A 13 -6.27 -7.64 9.01
CA GLN A 13 -6.67 -7.28 10.37
C GLN A 13 -8.16 -6.95 10.42
N ARG A 14 -8.70 -6.38 9.35
CA ARG A 14 -10.11 -6.05 9.25
C ARG A 14 -10.93 -7.15 8.58
N LYS A 15 -10.31 -8.28 8.29
CA LYS A 15 -10.98 -9.46 7.72
C LYS A 15 -11.62 -9.14 6.36
N ILE A 16 -10.94 -8.33 5.57
CA ILE A 16 -11.38 -7.97 4.23
C ILE A 16 -10.54 -8.72 3.20
N ALA A 17 -11.21 -9.51 2.34
CA ALA A 17 -10.53 -10.24 1.28
C ALA A 17 -10.07 -9.27 0.18
N GLN A 18 -9.02 -9.66 -0.57
CA GLN A 18 -8.57 -8.86 -1.71
C GLN A 18 -9.72 -8.57 -2.68
N LYS A 19 -10.54 -9.58 -2.93
CA LYS A 19 -11.67 -9.44 -3.85
C LYS A 19 -12.65 -8.39 -3.36
N GLN A 20 -12.93 -8.38 -2.07
CA GLN A 20 -13.84 -7.40 -1.50
C GLN A 20 -13.29 -5.99 -1.62
N LEU A 21 -12.01 -5.83 -1.29
CA LEU A 21 -11.36 -4.53 -1.42
C LEU A 21 -11.39 -4.04 -2.87
N ALA A 22 -11.14 -4.95 -3.81
CA ALA A 22 -11.17 -4.61 -5.23
C ALA A 22 -12.57 -4.15 -5.65
N MET A 23 -13.60 -4.88 -5.23
CA MET A 23 -14.98 -4.52 -5.56
C MET A 23 -15.36 -3.16 -4.98
N ASP A 24 -14.97 -2.91 -3.75
CA ASP A 24 -15.35 -1.68 -3.06
C ASP A 24 -14.64 -0.45 -3.62
N THR A 25 -13.43 -0.63 -4.13
CA THR A 25 -12.62 0.49 -4.61
C THR A 25 -12.60 0.63 -6.12
N GLY A 26 -13.05 -0.39 -6.84
CA GLY A 26 -13.05 -0.38 -8.30
C GLY A 26 -11.73 -0.79 -8.93
N TYR A 27 -10.76 -1.20 -8.13
CA TYR A 27 -9.48 -1.68 -8.67
C TYR A 27 -9.54 -3.15 -9.01
N ASP A 28 -8.72 -3.56 -9.99
CA ASP A 28 -8.57 -4.95 -10.35
C ASP A 28 -7.92 -5.70 -9.18
N PRO A 29 -8.42 -6.89 -8.80
CA PRO A 29 -7.79 -7.67 -7.72
C PRO A 29 -6.30 -7.92 -7.95
N ARG A 30 -5.88 -8.04 -9.23
CA ARG A 30 -4.47 -8.25 -9.55
C ARG A 30 -3.64 -7.02 -9.19
N THR A 31 -4.21 -5.83 -9.36
CA THR A 31 -3.52 -4.60 -8.99
C THR A 31 -3.28 -4.57 -7.49
N ILE A 32 -4.30 -4.89 -6.71
CA ILE A 32 -4.18 -4.93 -5.26
C ILE A 32 -3.12 -5.95 -4.84
N ARG A 33 -3.16 -7.15 -5.43
CA ARG A 33 -2.20 -8.18 -5.12
C ARG A 33 -0.76 -7.74 -5.42
N ARG A 34 -0.54 -7.12 -6.58
CA ARG A 34 0.79 -6.65 -6.97
C ARG A 34 1.31 -5.58 -6.04
N VAL A 35 0.45 -4.66 -5.61
CA VAL A 35 0.86 -3.65 -4.65
C VAL A 35 1.22 -4.30 -3.33
N GLU A 36 0.41 -5.22 -2.85
CA GLU A 36 0.68 -5.89 -1.57
C GLU A 36 2.00 -6.66 -1.59
N LEU A 37 2.33 -7.23 -2.75
CA LEU A 37 3.58 -7.98 -2.90
C LEU A 37 4.80 -7.09 -3.14
N GLY A 38 4.59 -5.80 -3.32
CA GLY A 38 5.69 -4.90 -3.59
C GLY A 38 6.21 -4.96 -5.02
N GLU A 39 5.46 -5.57 -5.92
CA GLU A 39 5.85 -5.70 -7.34
C GLU A 39 5.54 -4.47 -8.15
N TYR A 40 4.78 -3.56 -7.59
CA TYR A 40 4.21 -2.46 -8.33
C TYR A 40 4.11 -1.24 -7.43
N CYS A 41 4.64 -0.12 -7.89
CA CYS A 41 4.57 1.11 -7.12
C CYS A 41 3.19 1.75 -7.34
N PRO A 42 2.39 1.90 -6.28
CA PRO A 42 1.05 2.44 -6.44
C PRO A 42 1.08 3.92 -6.81
N SER A 43 0.05 4.37 -7.52
CA SER A 43 -0.12 5.79 -7.81
C SER A 43 -0.53 6.53 -6.54
N ALA A 44 -0.35 7.85 -6.57
CA ALA A 44 -0.82 8.68 -5.45
C ALA A 44 -2.32 8.51 -5.25
N GLU A 45 -3.07 8.44 -6.34
CA GLU A 45 -4.52 8.25 -6.26
C GLU A 45 -4.87 6.96 -5.54
N PHE A 46 -4.18 5.87 -5.88
CA PHE A 46 -4.40 4.59 -5.22
C PHE A 46 -4.15 4.72 -3.70
N MET A 47 -3.04 5.37 -3.34
CA MET A 47 -2.69 5.51 -1.92
C MET A 47 -3.73 6.31 -1.16
N PHE A 48 -4.19 7.41 -1.73
CA PHE A 48 -5.21 8.23 -1.08
C PHE A 48 -6.54 7.49 -0.99
N GLU A 49 -6.91 6.73 -2.01
CA GLU A 49 -8.15 5.96 -1.96
C GLU A 49 -8.10 4.87 -0.91
N MET A 50 -6.96 4.23 -0.72
CA MET A 50 -6.81 3.21 0.34
C MET A 50 -6.91 3.86 1.71
N SER A 51 -6.27 5.02 1.88
CA SER A 51 -6.36 5.78 3.13
C SER A 51 -7.81 6.11 3.45
N ASP A 52 -8.54 6.58 2.46
CA ASP A 52 -9.95 6.92 2.62
C ASP A 52 -10.79 5.69 2.95
N TYR A 53 -10.56 4.60 2.23
CA TYR A 53 -11.34 3.37 2.42
C TYR A 53 -11.19 2.83 3.84
N PHE A 54 -9.97 2.77 4.34
CA PHE A 54 -9.71 2.22 5.67
C PHE A 54 -9.86 3.25 6.79
N GLY A 55 -9.99 4.53 6.43
CA GLY A 55 -10.17 5.59 7.43
C GLY A 55 -8.93 5.80 8.29
N VAL A 56 -7.75 5.61 7.74
CA VAL A 56 -6.49 5.81 8.45
C VAL A 56 -5.59 6.74 7.66
N PRO A 57 -4.64 7.41 8.32
CA PRO A 57 -3.67 8.23 7.60
C PRO A 57 -2.90 7.40 6.59
N ILE A 58 -2.55 8.03 5.47
CA ILE A 58 -1.85 7.35 4.40
C ILE A 58 -0.53 6.74 4.88
N GLU A 59 0.12 7.39 5.85
CA GLU A 59 1.39 6.94 6.39
C GLU A 59 1.28 5.65 7.19
N GLU A 60 0.08 5.27 7.60
CA GLU A 60 -0.11 4.00 8.28
C GLU A 60 -0.14 2.83 7.30
N ILE A 61 -0.35 3.12 6.02
CA ILE A 61 -0.42 2.09 4.99
C ILE A 61 0.84 2.07 4.14
N PHE A 62 1.36 3.25 3.80
CA PHE A 62 2.48 3.38 2.87
C PHE A 62 3.62 4.17 3.49
N ALA A 63 4.83 3.82 3.12
CA ALA A 63 6.02 4.50 3.60
C ALA A 63 7.13 4.40 2.57
N LEU A 64 8.12 5.25 2.71
CA LEU A 64 9.33 5.17 1.89
C LEU A 64 10.31 4.24 2.57
N ASP A 65 10.85 3.30 1.81
CA ASP A 65 11.94 2.47 2.30
C ASP A 65 13.24 3.24 2.08
N LYS A 66 13.78 3.77 3.15
CA LYS A 66 15.00 4.57 3.11
C LYS A 66 16.24 3.81 3.53
N SER A 67 16.12 2.53 3.77
CA SER A 67 17.24 1.76 4.31
C SER A 67 18.49 1.84 3.42
N THR A 68 18.32 1.69 2.10
CA THR A 68 19.43 1.76 1.16
C THR A 68 19.93 3.19 1.02
N GLU A 69 19.01 4.15 0.98
CA GLU A 69 19.38 5.55 0.82
C GLU A 69 20.09 6.11 2.04
N ALA A 70 19.71 5.63 3.21
CA ALA A 70 20.38 6.07 4.43
C ALA A 70 21.86 5.75 4.39
N VAL A 71 22.21 4.61 3.83
CA VAL A 71 23.62 4.23 3.66
C VAL A 71 24.32 5.19 2.72
N GLN A 72 23.68 5.54 1.62
CA GLN A 72 24.27 6.45 0.63
C GLN A 72 24.42 7.87 1.17
N ARG A 73 23.56 8.27 2.06
CA ARG A 73 23.59 9.59 2.64
C ARG A 73 24.46 9.69 3.89
N GLY A 74 24.95 8.57 4.35
CA GLY A 74 25.69 8.50 5.58
C GLY A 74 27.05 9.16 5.56
N ASN A 75 27.38 9.84 4.52
CA ASN A 75 28.65 10.56 4.41
C ASN A 75 28.54 11.97 4.95
#